data_51ef3e2f326c085681d32a5e85f6d5c6
#
_entry.id   51ef3e2f326c085681d32a5e85f6d5c6
#
_cell.length_a   1.000
_cell.length_b   1.000
_cell.length_c   1.000
_cell.angle_alpha   90.00
_cell.angle_beta   90.00
_cell.angle_gamma   90.00
#
_symmetry.space_group_name_H-M   'P 1'
#
loop_
_entity.id
_entity.type
_entity.pdbx_description
1 polymer ?
#
loop_
_entity_poly.entity_id
_entity_poly.type
_entity_poly.pdbx_seq_one_letter_code
_entity_poly.pdbx_strand_id
1 'polypeptide(L)'
;DSIPRIPSLRYLTGRFDPTVHPDFVKVAPKYTDGDPYVLHRDTYAAFEKMHAAALADGVKLIMVSATRNFARQKQIWEAKWRGERLLEGTEKADEVYPDPADRARAILRYSSMPGTSRHHWGTDIDFNALTNGYFDAGEGKKVYDWLTAHAHEHGFCQTYTPKGAARPTGYEEERWHWSYLPLATRLTNYAATELRDEDIAGFAGAEAAPAIGILKNYVLGINPACR
;
A
#
# COMPACT_ATOMS: atom_id res chain seq x y z
N ASP A 1 -13.72 -8.51 22.39
CA ASP A 1 -12.63 -7.77 21.73
C ASP A 1 -13.12 -6.40 21.33
N SER A 2 -12.48 -5.35 21.87
CA SER A 2 -12.85 -3.98 21.51
C SER A 2 -12.36 -3.63 20.10
N ILE A 3 -13.20 -2.94 19.33
CA ILE A 3 -12.85 -2.44 18.00
C ILE A 3 -11.72 -1.42 18.14
N PRO A 4 -10.61 -1.55 17.36
CA PRO A 4 -9.50 -0.62 17.44
C PRO A 4 -9.92 0.81 17.07
N ARG A 5 -9.45 1.79 17.84
CA ARG A 5 -9.63 3.20 17.53
C ARG A 5 -8.41 3.75 16.79
N ILE A 6 -8.65 4.72 15.91
CA ILE A 6 -7.59 5.42 15.18
C ILE A 6 -7.18 6.67 15.97
N PRO A 7 -5.86 6.93 16.19
CA PRO A 7 -4.74 6.01 15.93
C PRO A 7 -4.55 5.00 17.07
N SER A 8 -4.08 3.80 16.72
CA SER A 8 -3.60 2.79 17.66
C SER A 8 -2.59 1.87 16.96
N LEU A 9 -1.70 1.22 17.71
CA LEU A 9 -0.75 0.25 17.12
C LEU A 9 -1.49 -0.92 16.47
N ARG A 10 -2.57 -1.38 17.09
CA ARG A 10 -3.38 -2.48 16.54
C ARG A 10 -3.96 -2.11 15.18
N TYR A 11 -4.50 -0.89 15.04
CA TYR A 11 -5.00 -0.38 13.77
C TYR A 11 -3.87 -0.18 12.77
N LEU A 12 -2.82 0.51 13.17
CA LEU A 12 -1.66 0.82 12.32
C LEU A 12 -1.06 -0.43 11.69
N THR A 13 -0.97 -1.53 12.45
CA THR A 13 -0.35 -2.78 12.02
C THR A 13 -1.33 -3.73 11.33
N GLY A 14 -2.57 -3.31 11.08
CA GLY A 14 -3.57 -4.11 10.39
C GLY A 14 -4.11 -5.30 11.18
N ARG A 15 -3.93 -5.32 12.49
CA ARG A 15 -4.34 -6.44 13.36
C ARG A 15 -5.81 -6.31 13.78
N PHE A 16 -6.67 -6.22 12.79
CA PHE A 16 -8.13 -6.16 12.96
C PHE A 16 -8.80 -6.70 11.69
N ASP A 17 -10.09 -6.98 11.79
CA ASP A 17 -10.92 -7.36 10.64
C ASP A 17 -11.61 -6.11 10.07
N PRO A 18 -11.17 -5.59 8.91
CA PRO A 18 -11.79 -4.39 8.33
C PRO A 18 -13.22 -4.63 7.83
N THR A 19 -13.62 -5.88 7.60
CA THR A 19 -14.97 -6.20 7.10
C THR A 19 -16.06 -6.02 8.16
N VAL A 20 -15.68 -5.99 9.44
CA VAL A 20 -16.61 -5.76 10.58
C VAL A 20 -16.31 -4.49 11.35
N HIS A 21 -15.29 -3.73 10.95
CA HIS A 21 -14.95 -2.46 11.59
C HIS A 21 -16.00 -1.39 11.22
N PRO A 22 -16.54 -0.63 12.21
CA PRO A 22 -17.63 0.30 11.95
C PRO A 22 -17.29 1.48 11.05
N ASP A 23 -15.99 1.80 10.91
CA ASP A 23 -15.54 2.91 10.06
C ASP A 23 -15.22 2.46 8.63
N PHE A 24 -15.38 1.18 8.31
CA PHE A 24 -15.11 0.63 6.97
C PHE A 24 -16.41 0.34 6.23
N VAL A 25 -16.37 0.51 4.92
CA VAL A 25 -17.50 0.25 4.02
C VAL A 25 -17.09 -0.66 2.89
N LYS A 26 -18.03 -1.44 2.38
CA LYS A 26 -17.85 -2.23 1.16
C LYS A 26 -17.79 -1.32 -0.05
N VAL A 27 -16.80 -1.56 -0.91
CA VAL A 27 -16.71 -0.87 -2.21
C VAL A 27 -17.69 -1.50 -3.18
N ALA A 28 -18.46 -0.68 -3.90
CA ALA A 28 -19.39 -1.16 -4.92
C ALA A 28 -18.63 -1.89 -6.05
N PRO A 29 -19.13 -3.05 -6.54
CA PRO A 29 -18.44 -3.83 -7.57
C PRO A 29 -18.11 -3.06 -8.85
N LYS A 30 -18.91 -2.06 -9.19
CA LYS A 30 -18.71 -1.22 -10.38
C LYS A 30 -17.37 -0.46 -10.39
N TYR A 31 -16.72 -0.31 -9.24
CA TYR A 31 -15.44 0.39 -9.09
C TYR A 31 -14.23 -0.54 -9.10
N THR A 32 -14.44 -1.86 -9.18
CA THR A 32 -13.42 -2.85 -8.92
C THR A 32 -13.17 -3.78 -10.10
N ASP A 33 -12.15 -4.61 -9.99
CA ASP A 33 -11.84 -5.71 -10.90
C ASP A 33 -12.74 -6.95 -10.71
N GLY A 34 -13.72 -6.86 -9.81
CA GLY A 34 -14.64 -7.96 -9.47
C GLY A 34 -14.36 -8.59 -8.10
N ASP A 35 -13.17 -8.40 -7.54
CA ASP A 35 -12.85 -8.86 -6.19
C ASP A 35 -13.52 -7.95 -5.13
N PRO A 36 -13.86 -8.50 -3.95
CA PRO A 36 -14.44 -7.71 -2.87
C PRO A 36 -13.38 -6.87 -2.16
N TYR A 37 -13.65 -5.57 -2.01
CA TYR A 37 -12.79 -4.63 -1.30
C TYR A 37 -13.56 -3.87 -0.25
N VAL A 38 -12.84 -3.44 0.80
CA VAL A 38 -13.33 -2.50 1.81
C VAL A 38 -12.36 -1.33 1.93
N LEU A 39 -12.87 -0.17 2.30
CA LEU A 39 -12.08 1.04 2.57
C LEU A 39 -12.63 1.74 3.80
N HIS A 40 -11.81 2.56 4.44
CA HIS A 40 -12.32 3.53 5.40
C HIS A 40 -13.37 4.42 4.68
N ARG A 41 -14.48 4.70 5.33
CA ARG A 41 -15.62 5.43 4.72
C ARG A 41 -15.22 6.78 4.13
N ASP A 42 -14.30 7.51 4.78
CA ASP A 42 -13.88 8.82 4.28
C ASP A 42 -13.04 8.69 3.00
N THR A 43 -12.18 7.69 2.93
CA THR A 43 -11.41 7.35 1.72
C THR A 43 -12.36 6.99 0.58
N TYR A 44 -13.36 6.16 0.87
CA TYR A 44 -14.33 5.72 -0.14
C TYR A 44 -15.16 6.89 -0.67
N ALA A 45 -15.64 7.78 0.20
CA ALA A 45 -16.40 8.96 -0.23
C ALA A 45 -15.55 9.88 -1.13
N ALA A 46 -14.28 10.10 -0.79
CA ALA A 46 -13.38 10.88 -1.61
C ALA A 46 -13.08 10.19 -2.96
N PHE A 47 -12.90 8.87 -2.93
CA PHE A 47 -12.70 8.07 -4.14
C PHE A 47 -13.90 8.15 -5.09
N GLU A 48 -15.11 8.07 -4.59
CA GLU A 48 -16.32 8.14 -5.42
C GLU A 48 -16.37 9.47 -6.20
N LYS A 49 -16.02 10.58 -5.55
CA LYS A 49 -15.95 11.90 -6.19
C LYS A 49 -14.82 11.94 -7.24
N MET A 50 -13.65 11.40 -6.90
CA MET A 50 -12.52 11.33 -7.82
C MET A 50 -12.85 10.46 -9.05
N HIS A 51 -13.47 9.31 -8.84
CA HIS A 51 -13.90 8.43 -9.92
C HIS A 51 -14.88 9.12 -10.87
N ALA A 52 -15.86 9.84 -10.33
CA ALA A 52 -16.83 10.60 -11.14
C ALA A 52 -16.14 11.70 -11.96
N ALA A 53 -15.19 12.43 -11.36
CA ALA A 53 -14.44 13.47 -12.05
C ALA A 53 -13.57 12.88 -13.17
N ALA A 54 -12.89 11.77 -12.91
CA ALA A 54 -12.08 11.08 -13.93
C ALA A 54 -12.96 10.57 -15.08
N LEU A 55 -14.11 9.99 -14.77
CA LEU A 55 -15.03 9.48 -15.77
C LEU A 55 -15.58 10.59 -16.67
N ALA A 56 -15.86 11.77 -16.11
CA ALA A 56 -16.26 12.95 -16.88
C ALA A 56 -15.19 13.38 -17.88
N ASP A 57 -13.93 13.12 -17.58
CA ASP A 57 -12.79 13.38 -18.48
C ASP A 57 -12.43 12.17 -19.36
N GLY A 58 -13.28 11.14 -19.39
CA GLY A 58 -13.07 9.93 -20.20
C GLY A 58 -12.07 8.94 -19.63
N VAL A 59 -11.77 9.03 -18.33
CA VAL A 59 -10.81 8.15 -17.66
C VAL A 59 -11.55 7.25 -16.63
N LYS A 60 -11.36 5.94 -16.74
CA LYS A 60 -11.96 4.99 -15.80
C LYS A 60 -10.93 4.47 -14.81
N LEU A 61 -11.11 4.82 -13.55
CA LEU A 61 -10.31 4.29 -12.44
C LEU A 61 -10.91 2.95 -11.98
N ILE A 62 -10.08 1.91 -11.95
CA ILE A 62 -10.50 0.57 -11.53
C ILE A 62 -9.67 0.18 -10.31
N MET A 63 -10.35 -0.10 -9.18
CA MET A 63 -9.68 -0.55 -7.97
C MET A 63 -9.26 -2.01 -8.11
N VAL A 64 -7.97 -2.27 -8.01
CA VAL A 64 -7.40 -3.62 -8.11
C VAL A 64 -6.78 -4.09 -6.79
N SER A 65 -6.65 -3.21 -5.81
CA SER A 65 -6.31 -3.52 -4.42
C SER A 65 -6.72 -2.36 -3.52
N ALA A 66 -7.11 -2.68 -2.29
CA ALA A 66 -7.51 -1.71 -1.28
C ALA A 66 -7.03 -2.16 0.10
N THR A 67 -7.89 -2.23 1.10
CA THR A 67 -7.50 -2.60 2.45
C THR A 67 -7.12 -4.08 2.54
N ARG A 68 -5.94 -4.34 3.11
CA ARG A 68 -5.45 -5.66 3.48
C ARG A 68 -5.06 -5.64 4.95
N ASN A 69 -5.55 -6.61 5.73
CA ASN A 69 -5.16 -6.75 7.13
C ASN A 69 -3.80 -7.45 7.28
N PHE A 70 -3.34 -7.57 8.52
CA PHE A 70 -2.07 -8.24 8.83
C PHE A 70 -2.04 -9.68 8.30
N ALA A 71 -3.09 -10.45 8.51
CA ALA A 71 -3.15 -11.86 8.09
C ALA A 71 -3.03 -12.00 6.56
N ARG A 72 -3.72 -11.15 5.81
CA ARG A 72 -3.63 -11.15 4.34
C ARG A 72 -2.24 -10.74 3.85
N GLN A 73 -1.64 -9.72 4.44
CA GLN A 73 -0.29 -9.29 4.08
C GLN A 73 0.75 -10.36 4.41
N LYS A 74 0.56 -11.07 5.52
CA LYS A 74 1.40 -12.21 5.89
C LYS A 74 1.32 -13.34 4.85
N GLN A 75 0.14 -13.67 4.35
CA GLN A 75 0.00 -14.66 3.28
C GLN A 75 0.78 -14.27 2.03
N ILE A 76 0.69 -12.99 1.62
CA ILE A 76 1.41 -12.48 0.45
C ILE A 76 2.92 -12.54 0.68
N TRP A 77 3.39 -12.03 1.81
CA TRP A 77 4.80 -11.99 2.15
C TRP A 77 5.41 -13.39 2.24
N GLU A 78 4.78 -14.29 2.97
CA GLU A 78 5.30 -15.64 3.18
C GLU A 78 5.25 -16.50 1.92
N ALA A 79 4.27 -16.31 1.05
CA ALA A 79 4.24 -16.99 -0.26
C ALA A 79 5.45 -16.57 -1.12
N LYS A 80 5.83 -15.29 -1.07
CA LYS A 80 7.06 -14.80 -1.72
C LYS A 80 8.31 -15.31 -1.02
N TRP A 81 8.33 -15.31 0.30
CA TRP A 81 9.45 -15.79 1.10
C TRP A 81 9.82 -17.24 0.81
N ARG A 82 8.80 -18.10 0.63
CA ARG A 82 8.98 -19.53 0.32
C ARG A 82 9.14 -19.84 -1.17
N GLY A 83 9.13 -18.84 -2.04
CA GLY A 83 9.22 -19.05 -3.48
C GLY A 83 7.95 -19.60 -4.12
N GLU A 84 6.84 -19.66 -3.40
CA GLU A 84 5.54 -20.08 -3.93
C GLU A 84 4.94 -19.03 -4.87
N ARG A 85 5.26 -17.76 -4.63
CA ARG A 85 4.92 -16.63 -5.49
C ARG A 85 6.20 -15.96 -5.97
N LEU A 86 6.35 -15.81 -7.28
CA LEU A 86 7.54 -15.20 -7.88
C LEU A 86 7.63 -13.71 -7.60
N LEU A 87 8.84 -13.20 -7.42
CA LEU A 87 9.11 -11.76 -7.39
C LEU A 87 9.08 -11.24 -8.83
N GLU A 88 8.28 -10.21 -9.06
CA GLU A 88 8.05 -9.60 -10.37
C GLU A 88 7.84 -10.64 -11.50
N GLY A 89 7.24 -11.76 -11.17
CA GLY A 89 6.91 -12.83 -12.10
C GLY A 89 8.09 -13.70 -12.57
N THR A 90 9.31 -13.50 -12.04
CA THR A 90 10.51 -14.17 -12.58
C THR A 90 11.38 -14.88 -11.54
N GLU A 91 11.48 -14.38 -10.32
CA GLU A 91 12.42 -14.89 -9.33
C GLU A 91 11.75 -15.65 -8.18
N LYS A 92 12.28 -16.82 -7.85
CA LYS A 92 11.98 -17.51 -6.59
C LYS A 92 12.91 -16.95 -5.51
N ALA A 93 12.35 -16.25 -4.52
CA ALA A 93 13.15 -15.53 -3.54
C ALA A 93 14.04 -16.45 -2.70
N ASP A 94 13.56 -17.64 -2.33
CA ASP A 94 14.31 -18.61 -1.54
C ASP A 94 15.50 -19.21 -2.28
N GLU A 95 15.41 -19.34 -3.60
CA GLU A 95 16.49 -19.86 -4.45
C GLU A 95 17.51 -18.79 -4.83
N VAL A 96 17.03 -17.58 -5.21
CA VAL A 96 17.89 -16.49 -5.68
C VAL A 96 18.58 -15.77 -4.52
N TYR A 97 17.88 -15.64 -3.39
CA TYR A 97 18.36 -14.92 -2.20
C TYR A 97 18.37 -15.85 -0.98
N PRO A 98 19.38 -16.74 -0.85
CA PRO A 98 19.47 -17.65 0.29
C PRO A 98 19.70 -16.94 1.63
N ASP A 99 20.39 -15.79 1.63
CA ASP A 99 20.56 -14.98 2.84
C ASP A 99 19.21 -14.31 3.23
N PRO A 100 18.76 -14.46 4.49
CA PRO A 100 17.45 -13.93 4.90
C PRO A 100 17.30 -12.42 4.76
N ALA A 101 18.34 -11.64 5.03
CA ALA A 101 18.28 -10.18 4.90
C ALA A 101 18.20 -9.75 3.44
N ASP A 102 18.96 -10.39 2.56
CA ASP A 102 18.92 -10.14 1.12
C ASP A 102 17.56 -10.54 0.54
N ARG A 103 17.02 -11.67 0.99
CA ARG A 103 15.67 -12.12 0.60
C ARG A 103 14.61 -11.12 1.01
N ALA A 104 14.65 -10.65 2.25
CA ALA A 104 13.72 -9.62 2.73
C ALA A 104 13.81 -8.35 1.87
N ARG A 105 15.02 -7.87 1.57
CA ARG A 105 15.21 -6.68 0.71
C ARG A 105 14.68 -6.88 -0.70
N ALA A 106 14.84 -8.06 -1.26
CA ALA A 106 14.30 -8.37 -2.59
C ALA A 106 12.77 -8.33 -2.62
N ILE A 107 12.10 -8.90 -1.61
CA ILE A 107 10.65 -8.85 -1.49
C ILE A 107 10.17 -7.41 -1.28
N LEU A 108 10.90 -6.64 -0.50
CA LEU A 108 10.61 -5.23 -0.19
C LEU A 108 10.71 -4.29 -1.39
N ARG A 109 11.12 -4.74 -2.55
CA ARG A 109 11.03 -3.91 -3.75
C ARG A 109 9.58 -3.44 -3.98
N TYR A 110 8.60 -4.34 -3.81
CA TYR A 110 7.19 -4.08 -4.08
C TYR A 110 6.21 -4.59 -3.02
N SER A 111 6.67 -5.25 -1.97
CA SER A 111 5.80 -5.81 -0.94
C SER A 111 6.26 -5.43 0.45
N SER A 112 5.31 -4.98 1.27
CA SER A 112 5.56 -4.59 2.66
C SER A 112 5.65 -5.80 3.57
N MET A 113 6.48 -5.70 4.60
CA MET A 113 6.39 -6.58 5.75
C MET A 113 5.02 -6.44 6.43
N PRO A 114 4.38 -7.55 6.85
CA PRO A 114 3.14 -7.50 7.61
C PRO A 114 3.26 -6.59 8.83
N GLY A 115 2.27 -5.73 9.04
CA GLY A 115 2.27 -4.73 10.10
C GLY A 115 2.78 -3.35 9.66
N THR A 116 3.38 -3.24 8.49
CA THR A 116 3.99 -2.00 8.00
C THR A 116 3.38 -1.47 6.71
N SER A 117 2.40 -2.17 6.16
CA SER A 117 1.73 -1.78 4.91
C SER A 117 0.76 -0.63 5.13
N ARG A 118 0.80 0.37 4.26
CA ARG A 118 -0.21 1.44 4.26
C ARG A 118 -1.60 0.92 3.85
N HIS A 119 -1.66 -0.22 3.16
CA HIS A 119 -2.93 -0.90 2.88
C HIS A 119 -3.64 -1.43 4.13
N HIS A 120 -2.99 -1.45 5.29
CA HIS A 120 -3.65 -1.76 6.56
C HIS A 120 -4.61 -0.66 7.02
N TRP A 121 -4.40 0.57 6.56
CA TRP A 121 -5.04 1.76 7.13
C TRP A 121 -6.43 2.08 6.56
N GLY A 122 -6.79 1.46 5.44
CA GLY A 122 -8.01 1.78 4.73
C GLY A 122 -7.94 3.09 3.93
N THR A 123 -6.74 3.61 3.70
CA THR A 123 -6.46 4.90 3.05
C THR A 123 -5.84 4.76 1.67
N ASP A 124 -5.33 3.58 1.32
CA ASP A 124 -4.50 3.40 0.13
C ASP A 124 -5.18 2.46 -0.87
N ILE A 125 -5.15 2.87 -2.14
CA ILE A 125 -5.80 2.18 -3.25
C ILE A 125 -4.77 1.97 -4.35
N ASP A 126 -4.81 0.78 -4.95
CA ASP A 126 -4.08 0.49 -6.18
C ASP A 126 -5.04 0.53 -7.36
N PHE A 127 -4.71 1.31 -8.39
CA PHE A 127 -5.55 1.52 -9.56
C PHE A 127 -5.04 0.81 -10.81
N ASN A 128 -5.93 0.14 -11.50
CA ASN A 128 -5.88 -0.37 -12.87
C ASN A 128 -4.91 -1.50 -13.11
N ALA A 129 -3.65 -1.45 -12.67
CA ALA A 129 -2.67 -2.51 -12.85
C ALA A 129 -1.59 -2.43 -11.78
N LEU A 130 -0.85 -3.52 -11.56
CA LEU A 130 0.23 -3.61 -10.58
C LEU A 130 1.62 -3.69 -11.24
N THR A 131 1.76 -3.06 -12.40
CA THR A 131 3.03 -2.94 -13.12
C THR A 131 3.17 -1.54 -13.70
N ASN A 132 4.35 -0.93 -13.58
CA ASN A 132 4.58 0.41 -14.08
C ASN A 132 4.44 0.51 -15.61
N GLY A 133 4.81 -0.54 -16.33
CA GLY A 133 4.73 -0.55 -17.80
C GLY A 133 3.34 -0.36 -18.36
N TYR A 134 2.29 -0.75 -17.62
CA TYR A 134 0.90 -0.48 -18.03
C TYR A 134 0.64 1.01 -18.22
N PHE A 135 1.29 1.84 -17.41
CA PHE A 135 1.07 3.30 -17.39
C PHE A 135 1.94 4.07 -18.40
N ASP A 136 2.74 3.38 -19.20
CA ASP A 136 3.63 4.02 -20.18
C ASP A 136 2.89 4.46 -21.45
N ALA A 137 1.78 3.80 -21.83
CA ALA A 137 1.06 4.04 -23.07
C ALA A 137 -0.43 3.69 -22.94
N GLY A 138 -1.22 4.08 -23.95
CA GLY A 138 -2.63 3.71 -24.08
C GLY A 138 -3.50 4.20 -22.92
N GLU A 139 -4.47 3.37 -22.51
CA GLU A 139 -5.38 3.72 -21.43
C GLU A 139 -4.65 3.90 -20.09
N GLY A 140 -3.61 3.10 -19.82
CA GLY A 140 -2.82 3.23 -18.60
C GLY A 140 -2.15 4.60 -18.49
N LYS A 141 -1.61 5.12 -19.60
CA LYS A 141 -1.01 6.47 -19.62
C LYS A 141 -2.06 7.53 -19.34
N LYS A 142 -3.25 7.41 -19.91
CA LYS A 142 -4.36 8.35 -19.65
C LYS A 142 -4.75 8.34 -18.16
N VAL A 143 -4.83 7.17 -17.54
CA VAL A 143 -5.11 7.02 -16.11
C VAL A 143 -4.04 7.71 -15.26
N TYR A 144 -2.77 7.42 -15.54
CA TYR A 144 -1.67 8.00 -14.76
C TYR A 144 -1.54 9.50 -14.93
N ASP A 145 -1.68 10.01 -16.16
CA ASP A 145 -1.64 11.44 -16.45
C ASP A 145 -2.79 12.16 -15.75
N TRP A 146 -3.98 11.58 -15.75
CA TRP A 146 -5.13 12.15 -15.05
C TRP A 146 -4.92 12.20 -13.53
N LEU A 147 -4.48 11.08 -12.94
CA LEU A 147 -4.19 11.01 -11.50
C LEU A 147 -3.09 12.02 -11.11
N THR A 148 -2.02 12.11 -11.89
CA THR A 148 -0.94 13.04 -11.64
C THR A 148 -1.43 14.50 -11.64
N ALA A 149 -2.36 14.83 -12.54
CA ALA A 149 -2.90 16.18 -12.66
C ALA A 149 -3.96 16.50 -11.61
N HIS A 150 -4.80 15.54 -11.21
CA HIS A 150 -6.05 15.81 -10.50
C HIS A 150 -6.24 15.10 -9.16
N ALA A 151 -5.49 14.04 -8.86
CA ALA A 151 -5.72 13.26 -7.63
C ALA A 151 -5.61 14.11 -6.36
N HIS A 152 -4.69 15.08 -6.33
CA HIS A 152 -4.50 15.97 -5.17
C HIS A 152 -5.75 16.80 -4.86
N GLU A 153 -6.57 17.14 -5.85
CA GLU A 153 -7.84 17.87 -5.68
C GLU A 153 -8.85 17.07 -4.84
N HIS A 154 -8.65 15.75 -4.76
CA HIS A 154 -9.48 14.82 -4.01
C HIS A 154 -8.79 14.27 -2.76
N GLY A 155 -7.62 14.81 -2.40
CA GLY A 155 -6.86 14.39 -1.24
C GLY A 155 -5.96 13.19 -1.45
N PHE A 156 -5.79 12.71 -2.69
CA PHE A 156 -4.94 11.56 -3.01
C PHE A 156 -3.55 11.96 -3.49
N CYS A 157 -2.55 11.19 -3.07
CA CYS A 157 -1.13 11.43 -3.34
C CYS A 157 -0.45 10.13 -3.76
N GLN A 158 0.37 10.17 -4.81
CA GLN A 158 1.20 9.02 -5.17
C GLN A 158 2.30 8.83 -4.14
N THR A 159 2.22 7.73 -3.40
CA THR A 159 3.09 7.48 -2.25
C THR A 159 4.51 7.11 -2.66
N TYR A 160 4.66 6.32 -3.71
CA TYR A 160 5.96 5.78 -4.14
C TYR A 160 6.32 6.29 -5.53
N THR A 161 6.99 7.42 -5.55
CA THR A 161 7.60 8.05 -6.73
C THR A 161 8.94 7.38 -7.05
N PRO A 162 9.56 7.64 -8.21
CA PRO A 162 10.91 7.13 -8.48
C PRO A 162 11.88 7.47 -7.36
N LYS A 163 12.74 6.51 -6.99
CA LYS A 163 13.79 6.77 -6.02
C LYS A 163 14.83 7.75 -6.57
N GLY A 164 15.30 8.64 -5.72
CA GLY A 164 16.26 9.68 -6.07
C GLY A 164 16.56 10.55 -4.85
N ALA A 165 17.07 11.76 -5.05
CA ALA A 165 17.46 12.67 -3.97
C ALA A 165 16.32 12.97 -2.99
N ALA A 166 15.09 13.15 -3.50
CA ALA A 166 13.92 13.46 -2.68
C ALA A 166 13.37 12.23 -1.93
N ARG A 167 13.58 11.03 -2.46
CA ARG A 167 13.16 9.76 -1.84
C ARG A 167 14.26 8.71 -2.08
N PRO A 168 15.31 8.68 -1.23
CA PRO A 168 16.47 7.80 -1.46
C PRO A 168 16.24 6.36 -1.04
N THR A 169 15.20 6.07 -0.24
CA THR A 169 14.95 4.75 0.33
C THR A 169 13.50 4.30 0.12
N GLY A 170 13.21 3.06 0.46
CA GLY A 170 11.86 2.50 0.43
C GLY A 170 11.58 1.67 -0.81
N TYR A 171 10.29 1.49 -1.07
CA TYR A 171 9.82 0.66 -2.19
C TYR A 171 10.20 1.29 -3.53
N GLU A 172 10.23 0.47 -4.58
CA GLU A 172 10.38 0.96 -5.94
C GLU A 172 9.18 1.83 -6.33
N GLU A 173 9.28 2.57 -7.44
CA GLU A 173 8.17 3.35 -7.97
C GLU A 173 6.91 2.50 -8.16
N GLU A 174 5.77 3.01 -7.68
CA GLU A 174 4.46 2.39 -7.87
C GLU A 174 3.48 3.42 -8.42
N ARG A 175 3.28 3.42 -9.73
CA ARG A 175 2.38 4.37 -10.40
C ARG A 175 0.90 4.09 -10.11
N TRP A 176 0.59 2.92 -9.59
CA TRP A 176 -0.76 2.51 -9.24
C TRP A 176 -1.19 2.89 -7.83
N HIS A 177 -0.25 3.21 -6.93
CA HIS A 177 -0.49 3.32 -5.49
C HIS A 177 -0.75 4.77 -5.08
N TRP A 178 -1.97 5.03 -4.58
CA TRP A 178 -2.44 6.37 -4.20
C TRP A 178 -3.03 6.37 -2.80
N SER A 179 -2.65 7.34 -1.99
CA SER A 179 -2.97 7.43 -0.57
C SER A 179 -3.87 8.63 -0.28
N TYR A 180 -4.94 8.41 0.50
CA TYR A 180 -5.84 9.45 0.96
C TYR A 180 -5.25 10.16 2.16
N LEU A 181 -4.67 11.34 1.96
CA LEU A 181 -3.85 12.06 2.93
C LEU A 181 -4.59 12.53 4.20
N PRO A 182 -5.86 12.98 4.14
CA PRO A 182 -6.53 13.45 5.36
C PRO A 182 -6.53 12.46 6.52
N LEU A 183 -6.48 11.16 6.21
CA LEU A 183 -6.32 10.10 7.23
C LEU A 183 -4.88 9.57 7.26
N ALA A 184 -4.28 9.33 6.12
CA ALA A 184 -2.97 8.67 6.03
C ALA A 184 -1.86 9.49 6.67
N THR A 185 -1.91 10.82 6.59
CA THR A 185 -0.92 11.69 7.25
C THR A 185 -0.90 11.50 8.76
N ARG A 186 -2.07 11.38 9.39
CA ARG A 186 -2.18 11.12 10.83
C ARG A 186 -1.54 9.78 11.21
N LEU A 187 -1.76 8.75 10.40
CA LEU A 187 -1.21 7.41 10.63
C LEU A 187 0.29 7.36 10.34
N THR A 188 0.76 8.09 9.34
CA THR A 188 2.20 8.24 9.08
C THR A 188 2.91 8.89 10.28
N ASN A 189 2.35 9.98 10.83
CA ASN A 189 2.91 10.65 12.00
C ASN A 189 2.86 9.77 13.25
N TYR A 190 1.77 9.03 13.43
CA TYR A 190 1.65 8.06 14.52
C TYR A 190 2.69 6.95 14.41
N ALA A 191 2.91 6.40 13.21
CA ALA A 191 3.95 5.42 12.97
C ALA A 191 5.34 5.95 13.32
N ALA A 192 5.64 7.20 12.96
CA ALA A 192 6.93 7.82 13.22
C ALA A 192 7.27 7.89 14.72
N THR A 193 6.26 8.03 15.58
CA THR A 193 6.45 8.15 17.03
C THR A 193 6.27 6.84 17.79
N GLU A 194 5.39 5.95 17.31
CA GLU A 194 4.94 4.79 18.09
C GLU A 194 5.41 3.44 17.57
N LEU A 195 5.72 3.32 16.26
CA LEU A 195 6.19 2.06 15.68
C LEU A 195 7.71 1.96 15.79
N ARG A 196 8.18 0.79 16.25
CA ARG A 196 9.61 0.47 16.30
C ARG A 196 9.89 -0.78 15.49
N ASP A 197 11.08 -0.86 14.90
CA ASP A 197 11.48 -2.02 14.09
C ASP A 197 11.42 -3.32 14.90
N GLU A 198 11.72 -3.26 16.20
CA GLU A 198 11.68 -4.40 17.13
C GLU A 198 10.26 -4.92 17.38
N ASP A 199 9.23 -4.11 17.10
CA ASP A 199 7.83 -4.51 17.23
C ASP A 199 7.34 -5.31 16.01
N ILE A 200 8.12 -5.36 14.93
CA ILE A 200 7.78 -6.05 13.69
C ILE A 200 8.09 -7.54 13.88
N ALA A 201 7.03 -8.35 13.94
CA ALA A 201 7.13 -9.77 14.30
C ALA A 201 5.92 -10.57 13.79
N GLY A 202 6.02 -11.89 13.85
CA GLY A 202 4.91 -12.79 13.60
C GLY A 202 4.83 -13.35 12.17
N PHE A 203 5.93 -13.26 11.42
CA PHE A 203 6.03 -13.81 10.06
C PHE A 203 7.50 -14.16 9.72
N ALA A 204 7.69 -14.95 8.69
CA ALA A 204 9.03 -15.37 8.25
C ALA A 204 9.85 -14.17 7.77
N GLY A 205 11.07 -14.03 8.29
CA GLY A 205 11.97 -12.94 7.91
C GLY A 205 11.79 -11.65 8.72
N ALA A 206 10.89 -11.62 9.70
CA ALA A 206 10.64 -10.44 10.53
C ALA A 206 11.90 -9.97 11.28
N GLU A 207 12.77 -10.88 11.64
CA GLU A 207 14.02 -10.60 12.35
C GLU A 207 14.99 -9.70 11.58
N ALA A 208 14.82 -9.57 10.26
CA ALA A 208 15.62 -8.68 9.44
C ALA A 208 15.19 -7.20 9.55
N ALA A 209 14.03 -6.90 10.14
CA ALA A 209 13.47 -5.56 10.16
C ALA A 209 14.39 -4.51 10.81
N PRO A 210 15.03 -4.73 11.99
CA PRO A 210 15.90 -3.72 12.58
C PRO A 210 17.13 -3.40 11.74
N ALA A 211 17.78 -4.42 11.15
CA ALA A 211 18.98 -4.23 10.33
C ALA A 211 18.67 -3.47 9.03
N ILE A 212 17.48 -3.68 8.46
CA ILE A 212 17.01 -2.98 7.27
C ILE A 212 16.54 -1.56 7.62
N GLY A 213 16.07 -1.32 8.83
CA GLY A 213 15.49 -0.05 9.25
C GLY A 213 14.13 0.17 8.59
N ILE A 214 13.19 -0.74 8.82
CA ILE A 214 11.89 -0.77 8.12
C ILE A 214 11.09 0.51 8.37
N LEU A 215 11.01 0.99 9.60
CA LEU A 215 10.28 2.24 9.88
C LEU A 215 10.88 3.40 9.08
N LYS A 216 12.16 3.68 9.28
CA LYS A 216 12.83 4.83 8.68
C LYS A 216 12.89 4.75 7.16
N ASN A 217 13.25 3.58 6.61
CA ASN A 217 13.57 3.44 5.20
C ASN A 217 12.36 3.05 4.34
N TYR A 218 11.33 2.43 4.92
CA TYR A 218 10.15 1.98 4.16
C TYR A 218 8.86 2.66 4.57
N VAL A 219 8.47 2.60 5.85
CA VAL A 219 7.22 3.24 6.30
C VAL A 219 7.28 4.75 6.09
N LEU A 220 8.42 5.37 6.40
CA LEU A 220 8.66 6.81 6.24
C LEU A 220 9.40 7.17 4.94
N GLY A 221 9.83 6.17 4.16
CA GLY A 221 10.50 6.34 2.87
C GLY A 221 9.51 6.59 1.73
N ILE A 222 8.70 7.63 1.86
CA ILE A 222 7.62 7.98 0.94
C ILE A 222 7.88 9.31 0.25
N ASN A 223 7.10 9.56 -0.80
CA ASN A 223 7.06 10.87 -1.46
C ASN A 223 6.88 11.98 -0.41
N PRO A 224 7.79 12.97 -0.33
CA PRO A 224 7.68 14.06 0.65
C PRO A 224 6.36 14.83 0.57
N ALA A 225 5.75 14.92 -0.62
CA ALA A 225 4.45 15.56 -0.80
C ALA A 225 3.29 14.80 -0.11
N CYS A 226 3.50 13.54 0.27
CA CYS A 226 2.50 12.71 0.94
C CYS A 226 2.64 12.69 2.47
N ARG A 227 3.53 13.49 3.04
CA ARG A 227 3.77 13.56 4.49
C ARG A 227 2.88 14.57 5.18
#